data_e55ff53372f7481159316486ddb655b3
#
_entry.id   e55ff53372f7481159316486ddb655b3
#
_cell.length_a   1.000
_cell.length_b   1.000
_cell.length_c   1.000
_cell.angle_alpha   90.00
_cell.angle_beta   90.00
_cell.angle_gamma   90.00
#
_symmetry.space_group_name_H-M   'P 1'
#
loop_
_entity.id
_entity.type
_entity.pdbx_description
1 polymer ?
#
loop_
_entity_poly.entity_id
_entity_poly.type
_entity_poly.pdbx_seq_one_letter_code
_entity_poly.pdbx_strand_id
1 'polypeptide(L)'
;MTNEETIGKLIEMRLTAMANAFREQLNTPDMASLSFEERLGLLTDIEWTSRKNNRLKKLIQTAKFDQPQAHIADINYMAQRKLDQALIVRLAACTYIEEKHNVIILGATGSGKSYIGCALGMEACKRFYSVRYVRLPDLLTELAIARGEGTIKKLLSQYQKVNLLILDEWMLVSLRESEARDLLEIIHSRHKKASTVFCSQFAPAGWHAKIGEATLADAILDRIVYDSYTIEISCDGNEPSMREVYGIKA
;
A
#
# COMPACT_ATOMS: atom_id res chain seq x y z
N MET A 1 -1.15 -12.42 -46.10
CA MET A 1 -0.74 -11.66 -44.91
C MET A 1 0.64 -12.14 -44.51
N THR A 2 1.62 -11.28 -44.47
CA THR A 2 2.99 -11.63 -44.10
C THR A 2 3.16 -11.66 -42.57
N ASN A 3 4.18 -12.34 -42.08
CA ASN A 3 4.49 -12.36 -40.63
C ASN A 3 4.76 -10.93 -40.12
N GLU A 4 5.43 -10.10 -40.91
CA GLU A 4 5.71 -8.69 -40.56
C GLU A 4 4.45 -7.84 -40.43
N GLU A 5 3.46 -8.03 -41.32
CA GLU A 5 2.16 -7.37 -41.19
C GLU A 5 1.41 -7.79 -39.93
N THR A 6 1.51 -9.07 -39.55
CA THR A 6 0.93 -9.59 -38.31
C THR A 6 1.60 -8.97 -37.08
N ILE A 7 2.93 -8.92 -37.07
CA ILE A 7 3.71 -8.29 -36.00
C ILE A 7 3.34 -6.79 -35.89
N GLY A 8 3.26 -6.06 -37.00
CA GLY A 8 2.84 -4.67 -37.02
C GLY A 8 1.48 -4.45 -36.38
N LYS A 9 0.48 -5.27 -36.73
CA LYS A 9 -0.87 -5.20 -36.15
C LYS A 9 -0.89 -5.49 -34.66
N LEU A 10 -0.11 -6.48 -34.19
CA LEU A 10 0.03 -6.76 -32.75
C LEU A 10 0.58 -5.56 -31.98
N ILE A 11 1.57 -4.87 -32.56
CA ILE A 11 2.14 -3.64 -31.95
C ILE A 11 1.11 -2.52 -31.92
N GLU A 12 0.37 -2.28 -33.01
CA GLU A 12 -0.71 -1.27 -33.07
C GLU A 12 -1.81 -1.55 -32.04
N MET A 13 -2.15 -2.84 -31.80
CA MET A 13 -3.06 -3.28 -30.73
C MET A 13 -2.45 -3.20 -29.33
N ARG A 14 -1.21 -2.71 -29.19
CA ARG A 14 -0.46 -2.66 -27.92
C ARG A 14 -0.22 -4.04 -27.28
N LEU A 15 -0.05 -5.07 -28.11
CA LEU A 15 0.32 -6.42 -27.71
C LEU A 15 1.84 -6.65 -27.95
N THR A 16 2.66 -5.75 -27.40
CA THR A 16 4.09 -5.67 -27.73
C THR A 16 4.88 -6.89 -27.28
N ALA A 17 4.56 -7.44 -26.10
CA ALA A 17 5.22 -8.64 -25.59
C ALA A 17 4.88 -9.87 -26.48
N MET A 18 3.64 -10.01 -26.88
CA MET A 18 3.17 -11.03 -27.80
C MET A 18 3.84 -10.90 -29.18
N ALA A 19 3.96 -9.67 -29.71
CA ALA A 19 4.61 -9.39 -30.99
C ALA A 19 6.09 -9.81 -30.97
N ASN A 20 6.81 -9.50 -29.89
CA ASN A 20 8.21 -9.90 -29.72
C ASN A 20 8.35 -11.43 -29.59
N ALA A 21 7.50 -12.05 -28.77
CA ALA A 21 7.49 -13.50 -28.62
C ALA A 21 7.14 -14.21 -29.94
N PHE A 22 6.25 -13.67 -30.75
CA PHE A 22 5.94 -14.23 -32.07
C PHE A 22 7.14 -14.13 -33.01
N ARG A 23 7.89 -13.02 -32.99
CA ARG A 23 9.14 -12.89 -33.75
C ARG A 23 10.18 -13.91 -33.31
N GLU A 24 10.32 -14.15 -32.01
CA GLU A 24 11.22 -15.18 -31.47
C GLU A 24 10.78 -16.58 -31.89
N GLN A 25 9.50 -16.92 -31.84
CA GLN A 25 8.98 -18.21 -32.31
C GLN A 25 9.28 -18.48 -33.80
N LEU A 26 9.26 -17.47 -34.65
CA LEU A 26 9.58 -17.61 -36.07
C LEU A 26 11.05 -17.95 -36.34
N ASN A 27 11.93 -17.53 -35.39
CA ASN A 27 13.38 -17.74 -35.51
C ASN A 27 13.89 -18.95 -34.73
N THR A 28 13.01 -19.64 -33.99
CA THR A 28 13.41 -20.80 -33.13
C THR A 28 12.94 -22.09 -33.78
N PRO A 29 13.86 -22.97 -34.29
CA PRO A 29 13.50 -24.20 -35.01
C PRO A 29 12.62 -25.15 -34.20
N ASP A 30 12.86 -25.30 -32.90
CA ASP A 30 12.12 -26.18 -32.00
C ASP A 30 10.63 -25.84 -31.87
N MET A 31 10.26 -24.57 -32.12
CA MET A 31 8.88 -24.16 -32.12
C MET A 31 8.03 -24.76 -33.25
N ALA A 32 8.66 -25.26 -34.31
CA ALA A 32 7.96 -25.93 -35.40
C ALA A 32 7.38 -27.31 -35.01
N SER A 33 7.86 -27.90 -33.90
CA SER A 33 7.35 -29.16 -33.36
C SER A 33 6.05 -29.00 -32.54
N LEU A 34 5.74 -27.79 -32.09
CA LEU A 34 4.56 -27.50 -31.32
C LEU A 34 3.34 -27.25 -32.21
N SER A 35 2.15 -27.65 -31.73
CA SER A 35 0.89 -27.36 -32.39
C SER A 35 0.61 -25.86 -32.44
N PHE A 36 -0.33 -25.44 -33.29
CA PHE A 36 -0.75 -24.03 -33.35
C PHE A 36 -1.33 -23.57 -32.02
N GLU A 37 -2.12 -24.40 -31.35
CA GLU A 37 -2.78 -24.13 -30.08
C GLU A 37 -1.74 -23.90 -28.97
N GLU A 38 -0.71 -24.74 -28.91
CA GLU A 38 0.38 -24.60 -27.94
C GLU A 38 1.16 -23.29 -28.15
N ARG A 39 1.50 -23.00 -29.40
CA ARG A 39 2.23 -21.78 -29.76
C ARG A 39 1.40 -20.51 -29.46
N LEU A 40 0.10 -20.52 -29.76
CA LEU A 40 -0.81 -19.43 -29.44
C LEU A 40 -0.96 -19.26 -27.91
N GLY A 41 -1.05 -20.38 -27.16
CA GLY A 41 -1.09 -20.38 -25.72
C GLY A 41 0.14 -19.68 -25.11
N LEU A 42 1.35 -20.05 -25.56
CA LEU A 42 2.60 -19.41 -25.12
C LEU A 42 2.62 -17.90 -25.40
N LEU A 43 2.18 -17.47 -26.58
CA LEU A 43 2.11 -16.05 -26.93
C LEU A 43 1.15 -15.27 -26.03
N THR A 44 0.00 -15.87 -25.76
CA THR A 44 -1.04 -15.28 -24.89
C THR A 44 -0.54 -15.15 -23.46
N ASP A 45 0.11 -16.19 -22.92
CA ASP A 45 0.65 -16.19 -21.55
C ASP A 45 1.75 -15.14 -21.35
N ILE A 46 2.61 -14.96 -22.35
CA ILE A 46 3.66 -13.93 -22.31
C ILE A 46 3.06 -12.54 -22.25
N GLU A 47 2.08 -12.22 -23.09
CA GLU A 47 1.42 -10.90 -23.09
C GLU A 47 0.66 -10.67 -21.78
N TRP A 48 -0.10 -11.66 -21.32
CA TRP A 48 -0.87 -11.59 -20.08
C TRP A 48 0.01 -11.37 -18.86
N THR A 49 1.10 -12.13 -18.76
CA THR A 49 2.09 -11.99 -17.68
C THR A 49 2.78 -10.63 -17.73
N SER A 50 3.17 -10.17 -18.92
CA SER A 50 3.76 -8.85 -19.11
C SER A 50 2.81 -7.72 -18.65
N ARG A 51 1.53 -7.79 -19.04
CA ARG A 51 0.52 -6.81 -18.60
C ARG A 51 0.31 -6.82 -17.10
N LYS A 52 0.22 -8.01 -16.47
CA LYS A 52 0.11 -8.12 -15.00
C LYS A 52 1.32 -7.50 -14.29
N ASN A 53 2.51 -7.82 -14.76
CA ASN A 53 3.75 -7.29 -14.19
C ASN A 53 3.83 -5.76 -14.33
N ASN A 54 3.47 -5.23 -15.50
CA ASN A 54 3.45 -3.79 -15.74
C ASN A 54 2.39 -3.08 -14.86
N ARG A 55 1.22 -3.69 -14.70
CA ARG A 55 0.19 -3.17 -13.79
C ARG A 55 0.69 -3.15 -12.34
N LEU A 56 1.31 -4.24 -11.87
CA LEU A 56 1.88 -4.32 -10.53
C LEU A 56 2.97 -3.26 -10.31
N LYS A 57 3.92 -3.15 -11.23
CA LYS A 57 4.96 -2.10 -11.17
C LYS A 57 4.36 -0.70 -11.04
N LYS A 58 3.33 -0.39 -11.84
CA LYS A 58 2.64 0.91 -11.78
C LYS A 58 1.95 1.13 -10.44
N LEU A 59 1.29 0.12 -9.86
CA LEU A 59 0.66 0.21 -8.54
C LEU A 59 1.69 0.51 -7.45
N ILE A 60 2.81 -0.20 -7.43
CA ILE A 60 3.89 0.00 -6.46
C ILE A 60 4.48 1.42 -6.59
N GLN A 61 4.76 1.89 -7.81
CA GLN A 61 5.27 3.25 -8.04
C GLN A 61 4.27 4.33 -7.58
N THR A 62 2.97 4.11 -7.84
CA THR A 62 1.92 5.07 -7.47
C THR A 62 1.67 5.10 -5.97
N ALA A 63 1.90 4.00 -5.28
CA ALA A 63 1.72 3.88 -3.83
C ALA A 63 2.66 4.79 -3.04
N LYS A 64 3.85 5.11 -3.57
CA LYS A 64 4.87 5.97 -2.94
C LYS A 64 5.29 5.46 -1.56
N PHE A 65 5.56 4.16 -1.46
CA PHE A 65 6.05 3.58 -0.22
C PHE A 65 7.38 4.21 0.24
N ASP A 66 7.51 4.45 1.54
CA ASP A 66 8.79 4.81 2.18
C ASP A 66 9.80 3.65 2.06
N GLN A 67 9.31 2.41 2.19
CA GLN A 67 10.11 1.19 2.12
C GLN A 67 9.56 0.24 1.04
N PRO A 68 9.88 0.48 -0.25
CA PRO A 68 9.34 -0.30 -1.36
C PRO A 68 9.85 -1.75 -1.42
N GLN A 69 10.91 -2.07 -0.66
CA GLN A 69 11.46 -3.42 -0.52
C GLN A 69 10.85 -4.22 0.64
N ALA A 70 9.89 -3.64 1.40
CA ALA A 70 9.32 -4.31 2.55
C ALA A 70 8.52 -5.55 2.16
N HIS A 71 8.81 -6.67 2.81
CA HIS A 71 8.14 -7.96 2.60
C HIS A 71 7.66 -8.57 3.92
N ILE A 72 6.52 -9.25 3.88
CA ILE A 72 5.97 -9.95 5.06
C ILE A 72 6.92 -11.04 5.56
N ALA A 73 7.61 -11.73 4.64
CA ALA A 73 8.55 -12.80 4.98
C ALA A 73 9.79 -12.31 5.75
N ASP A 74 10.16 -11.03 5.59
CA ASP A 74 11.34 -10.44 6.21
C ASP A 74 11.02 -9.77 7.56
N ILE A 75 9.77 -9.86 8.02
CA ILE A 75 9.40 -9.34 9.33
C ILE A 75 10.07 -10.18 10.42
N ASN A 76 10.80 -9.50 11.29
CA ASN A 76 11.47 -10.13 12.41
C ASN A 76 10.48 -10.37 13.56
N TYR A 77 10.25 -11.64 13.90
CA TYR A 77 9.36 -12.11 14.97
C TYR A 77 10.11 -12.52 16.23
N MET A 78 11.24 -11.88 16.58
CA MET A 78 11.91 -12.17 17.84
C MET A 78 10.94 -12.09 19.01
N ALA A 79 11.11 -12.98 20.00
CA ALA A 79 10.21 -13.13 21.14
C ALA A 79 10.00 -11.81 21.91
N GLN A 80 11.04 -10.97 21.97
CA GLN A 80 11.00 -9.67 22.64
C GLN A 80 10.01 -8.68 22.00
N ARG A 81 9.71 -8.82 20.71
CA ARG A 81 8.80 -7.89 19.99
C ARG A 81 7.33 -8.21 20.22
N LYS A 82 7.02 -9.37 20.77
CA LYS A 82 5.65 -9.84 21.05
C LYS A 82 4.67 -9.66 19.86
N LEU A 83 5.20 -9.75 18.64
CA LEU A 83 4.40 -9.62 17.43
C LEU A 83 3.55 -10.87 17.21
N ASP A 84 2.26 -10.67 17.00
CA ASP A 84 1.34 -11.74 16.57
C ASP A 84 1.56 -12.08 15.08
N GLN A 85 2.38 -13.10 14.84
CA GLN A 85 2.67 -13.59 13.49
C GLN A 85 1.41 -14.09 12.79
N ALA A 86 0.50 -14.76 13.51
CA ALA A 86 -0.72 -15.31 12.92
C ALA A 86 -1.63 -14.19 12.42
N LEU A 87 -1.77 -13.11 13.18
CA LEU A 87 -2.51 -11.92 12.76
C LEU A 87 -1.88 -11.27 11.52
N ILE A 88 -0.55 -11.09 11.49
CA ILE A 88 0.14 -10.48 10.35
C ILE A 88 -0.03 -11.32 9.09
N VAL A 89 0.12 -12.65 9.17
CA VAL A 89 -0.10 -13.56 8.04
C VAL A 89 -1.55 -13.51 7.56
N ARG A 90 -2.52 -13.46 8.48
CA ARG A 90 -3.94 -13.29 8.13
C ARG A 90 -4.20 -11.97 7.42
N LEU A 91 -3.62 -10.85 7.88
CA LEU A 91 -3.75 -9.55 7.23
C LEU A 91 -3.05 -9.51 5.86
N ALA A 92 -1.95 -10.24 5.67
CA ALA A 92 -1.28 -10.37 4.37
C ALA A 92 -2.16 -11.05 3.31
N ALA A 93 -3.21 -11.78 3.70
CA ALA A 93 -4.23 -12.28 2.79
C ALA A 93 -5.13 -11.18 2.19
N CYS A 94 -5.10 -9.97 2.74
CA CYS A 94 -5.84 -8.77 2.30
C CYS A 94 -7.38 -8.89 2.39
N THR A 95 -7.94 -9.86 3.10
CA THR A 95 -9.39 -9.99 3.31
C THR A 95 -9.98 -8.79 4.02
N TYR A 96 -9.22 -8.17 4.95
CA TYR A 96 -9.62 -6.93 5.62
C TYR A 96 -9.90 -5.76 4.66
N ILE A 97 -9.28 -5.75 3.46
CA ILE A 97 -9.54 -4.74 2.42
C ILE A 97 -10.91 -4.99 1.77
N GLU A 98 -11.27 -6.26 1.54
CA GLU A 98 -12.58 -6.64 1.00
C GLU A 98 -13.70 -6.34 2.01
N GLU A 99 -13.45 -6.63 3.28
CA GLU A 99 -14.36 -6.38 4.41
C GLU A 99 -14.43 -4.91 4.84
N LYS A 100 -13.54 -4.05 4.32
CA LYS A 100 -13.44 -2.60 4.64
C LYS A 100 -13.03 -2.31 6.08
N HIS A 101 -12.31 -3.23 6.73
CA HIS A 101 -11.74 -3.01 8.05
C HIS A 101 -10.42 -2.25 7.96
N ASN A 102 -10.11 -1.51 9.02
CA ASN A 102 -8.85 -0.80 9.17
C ASN A 102 -7.82 -1.66 9.91
N VAL A 103 -6.57 -1.19 9.92
CA VAL A 103 -5.48 -1.77 10.71
C VAL A 103 -4.78 -0.66 11.49
N ILE A 104 -4.60 -0.85 12.78
CA ILE A 104 -3.82 0.03 13.65
C ILE A 104 -2.52 -0.68 14.00
N ILE A 105 -1.39 -0.05 13.74
CA ILE A 105 -0.05 -0.58 14.09
C ILE A 105 0.54 0.34 15.15
N LEU A 106 0.69 -0.19 16.36
CA LEU A 106 1.19 0.53 17.54
C LEU A 106 2.61 0.08 17.90
N GLY A 107 3.42 0.99 18.37
CA GLY A 107 4.76 0.68 18.89
C GLY A 107 5.66 1.91 18.99
N ALA A 108 6.77 1.79 19.70
CA ALA A 108 7.75 2.85 19.89
C ALA A 108 8.43 3.29 18.57
N THR A 109 9.14 4.40 18.59
CA THR A 109 9.99 4.83 17.47
C THR A 109 11.00 3.74 17.14
N GLY A 110 11.20 3.46 15.84
CA GLY A 110 12.16 2.43 15.41
C GLY A 110 11.68 0.98 15.58
N SER A 111 10.46 0.71 16.08
CA SER A 111 9.93 -0.64 16.26
C SER A 111 9.56 -1.37 14.96
N GLY A 112 9.57 -0.70 13.80
CA GLY A 112 9.26 -1.30 12.50
C GLY A 112 7.79 -1.14 12.06
N LYS A 113 7.02 -0.22 12.63
CA LYS A 113 5.64 0.07 12.22
C LYS A 113 5.50 0.38 10.73
N SER A 114 6.31 1.34 10.25
CA SER A 114 6.33 1.76 8.83
C SER A 114 6.67 0.58 7.91
N TYR A 115 7.62 -0.27 8.33
CA TYR A 115 7.98 -1.47 7.58
C TYR A 115 6.79 -2.43 7.44
N ILE A 116 6.10 -2.74 8.55
CA ILE A 116 4.92 -3.62 8.53
C ILE A 116 3.81 -2.99 7.68
N GLY A 117 3.56 -1.69 7.83
CA GLY A 117 2.58 -0.97 7.01
C GLY A 117 2.89 -1.04 5.50
N CYS A 118 4.17 -0.82 5.13
CA CYS A 118 4.62 -0.95 3.74
C CYS A 118 4.52 -2.41 3.24
N ALA A 119 4.88 -3.40 4.07
CA ALA A 119 4.78 -4.82 3.71
C ALA A 119 3.32 -5.25 3.44
N LEU A 120 2.36 -4.83 4.28
CA LEU A 120 0.93 -5.05 4.04
C LEU A 120 0.46 -4.33 2.76
N GLY A 121 0.93 -3.11 2.52
CA GLY A 121 0.66 -2.37 1.29
C GLY A 121 1.22 -3.06 0.04
N MET A 122 2.40 -3.67 0.14
CA MET A 122 3.00 -4.44 -0.94
C MET A 122 2.16 -5.69 -1.27
N GLU A 123 1.67 -6.43 -0.26
CA GLU A 123 0.77 -7.56 -0.48
C GLU A 123 -0.55 -7.12 -1.13
N ALA A 124 -1.08 -5.95 -0.75
CA ALA A 124 -2.24 -5.36 -1.42
C ALA A 124 -1.97 -5.04 -2.90
N CYS A 125 -0.80 -4.47 -3.24
CA CYS A 125 -0.40 -4.23 -4.63
C CYS A 125 -0.28 -5.53 -5.44
N LYS A 126 0.27 -6.60 -4.87
CA LYS A 126 0.36 -7.93 -5.52
C LYS A 126 -1.02 -8.51 -5.85
N ARG A 127 -2.05 -8.14 -5.09
CA ARG A 127 -3.47 -8.48 -5.35
C ARG A 127 -4.19 -7.42 -6.20
N PHE A 128 -3.44 -6.50 -6.80
CA PHE A 128 -3.93 -5.43 -7.68
C PHE A 128 -4.83 -4.40 -7.03
N TYR A 129 -4.80 -4.25 -5.70
CA TYR A 129 -5.41 -3.11 -5.02
C TYR A 129 -4.59 -1.84 -5.22
N SER A 130 -5.27 -0.71 -5.35
CA SER A 130 -4.62 0.60 -5.35
C SER A 130 -4.24 0.99 -3.92
N VAL A 131 -2.98 1.36 -3.72
CA VAL A 131 -2.43 1.73 -2.41
C VAL A 131 -1.87 3.14 -2.47
N ARG A 132 -1.97 3.88 -1.38
CA ARG A 132 -1.27 5.14 -1.18
C ARG A 132 -0.67 5.16 0.22
N TYR A 133 0.63 5.37 0.30
CA TYR A 133 1.35 5.65 1.55
C TYR A 133 1.61 7.15 1.66
N VAL A 134 1.45 7.70 2.84
CA VAL A 134 1.80 9.08 3.17
C VAL A 134 2.02 9.21 4.67
N ARG A 135 3.01 10.03 5.07
CA ARG A 135 3.17 10.44 6.46
C ARG A 135 2.15 11.53 6.78
N LEU A 136 1.56 11.50 7.97
CA LEU A 136 0.55 12.49 8.35
C LEU A 136 1.03 13.94 8.22
N PRO A 137 2.25 14.32 8.64
CA PRO A 137 2.74 15.69 8.45
C PRO A 137 2.82 16.11 6.99
N ASP A 138 3.21 15.18 6.10
CA ASP A 138 3.31 15.46 4.66
C ASP A 138 1.91 15.64 4.05
N LEU A 139 0.95 14.79 4.45
CA LEU A 139 -0.45 14.93 4.04
C LEU A 139 -1.02 16.30 4.45
N LEU A 140 -0.80 16.74 5.70
CA LEU A 140 -1.27 18.04 6.17
C LEU A 140 -0.66 19.19 5.38
N THR A 141 0.61 19.09 5.03
CA THR A 141 1.30 20.06 4.17
C THR A 141 0.71 20.07 2.75
N GLU A 142 0.51 18.90 2.13
CA GLU A 142 -0.13 18.78 0.80
C GLU A 142 -1.55 19.40 0.81
N LEU A 143 -2.33 19.16 1.88
CA LEU A 143 -3.68 19.72 2.03
C LEU A 143 -3.66 21.26 2.16
N ALA A 144 -2.73 21.80 2.93
CA ALA A 144 -2.57 23.25 3.08
C ALA A 144 -2.21 23.94 1.77
N ILE A 145 -1.26 23.39 1.00
CA ILE A 145 -0.87 23.89 -0.33
C ILE A 145 -2.07 23.83 -1.29
N ALA A 146 -2.74 22.67 -1.38
CA ALA A 146 -3.88 22.47 -2.26
C ALA A 146 -5.06 23.41 -1.93
N ARG A 147 -5.22 23.78 -0.67
CA ARG A 147 -6.22 24.78 -0.24
C ARG A 147 -5.85 26.17 -0.76
N GLY A 148 -4.59 26.58 -0.67
CA GLY A 148 -4.09 27.84 -1.22
C GLY A 148 -4.24 27.93 -2.74
N GLU A 149 -4.07 26.81 -3.44
CA GLU A 149 -4.19 26.69 -4.90
C GLU A 149 -5.62 26.44 -5.40
N GLY A 150 -6.60 26.23 -4.51
CA GLY A 150 -7.98 25.88 -4.88
C GLY A 150 -8.14 24.44 -5.43
N THR A 151 -7.13 23.58 -5.27
CA THR A 151 -7.09 22.19 -5.81
C THR A 151 -7.48 21.13 -4.76
N ILE A 152 -7.87 21.53 -3.57
CA ILE A 152 -8.16 20.67 -2.41
C ILE A 152 -9.11 19.51 -2.73
N LYS A 153 -10.20 19.75 -3.49
CA LYS A 153 -11.16 18.68 -3.86
C LYS A 153 -10.52 17.57 -4.67
N LYS A 154 -9.59 17.91 -5.58
CA LYS A 154 -8.85 16.94 -6.39
C LYS A 154 -7.92 16.10 -5.52
N LEU A 155 -7.22 16.72 -4.58
CA LEU A 155 -6.31 16.05 -3.66
C LEU A 155 -7.07 15.11 -2.71
N LEU A 156 -8.13 15.59 -2.05
CA LEU A 156 -9.00 14.75 -1.21
C LEU A 156 -9.49 13.51 -1.96
N SER A 157 -9.98 13.70 -3.20
CA SER A 157 -10.44 12.59 -4.04
C SER A 157 -9.35 11.53 -4.31
N GLN A 158 -8.07 11.88 -4.34
CA GLN A 158 -6.98 10.91 -4.51
C GLN A 158 -6.84 10.01 -3.28
N TYR A 159 -6.93 10.58 -2.07
CA TYR A 159 -6.85 9.81 -0.82
C TYR A 159 -8.13 9.03 -0.52
N GLN A 160 -9.28 9.50 -1.00
CA GLN A 160 -10.57 8.84 -0.80
C GLN A 160 -10.75 7.58 -1.67
N LYS A 161 -10.21 7.57 -2.91
CA LYS A 161 -10.49 6.53 -3.91
C LYS A 161 -9.58 5.31 -3.84
N VAL A 162 -8.45 5.37 -3.17
CA VAL A 162 -7.55 4.21 -3.08
C VAL A 162 -8.15 3.11 -2.20
N ASN A 163 -7.94 1.83 -2.56
CA ASN A 163 -8.44 0.71 -1.80
C ASN A 163 -7.80 0.65 -0.40
N LEU A 164 -6.50 0.94 -0.31
CA LEU A 164 -5.76 0.98 0.94
C LEU A 164 -5.00 2.29 1.07
N LEU A 165 -5.27 3.04 2.14
CA LEU A 165 -4.50 4.21 2.54
C LEU A 165 -3.62 3.83 3.74
N ILE A 166 -2.32 4.18 3.69
CA ILE A 166 -1.41 3.99 4.81
C ILE A 166 -1.03 5.37 5.32
N LEU A 167 -1.46 5.68 6.54
CA LEU A 167 -1.16 6.92 7.25
C LEU A 167 -0.08 6.64 8.30
N ASP A 168 1.14 6.99 7.97
CA ASP A 168 2.26 6.84 8.89
C ASP A 168 2.46 8.08 9.77
N GLU A 169 3.16 7.91 10.89
CA GLU A 169 3.33 8.94 11.92
C GLU A 169 1.99 9.51 12.43
N TRP A 170 0.99 8.64 12.48
CA TRP A 170 -0.37 9.01 12.90
C TRP A 170 -0.37 9.60 14.30
N MET A 171 -0.90 10.82 14.41
CA MET A 171 -0.96 11.62 15.65
C MET A 171 0.39 11.84 16.35
N LEU A 172 1.49 11.89 15.58
CA LEU A 172 2.80 12.23 16.12
C LEU A 172 2.81 13.67 16.67
N VAL A 173 2.15 14.58 15.96
CA VAL A 173 1.99 15.99 16.34
C VAL A 173 0.53 16.30 16.61
N SER A 174 0.26 17.36 17.38
CA SER A 174 -1.09 17.85 17.59
C SER A 174 -1.61 18.60 16.36
N LEU A 175 -2.89 18.46 16.07
CA LEU A 175 -3.55 19.05 14.90
C LEU A 175 -4.10 20.42 15.23
N ARG A 176 -4.16 21.28 14.22
CA ARG A 176 -5.01 22.46 14.20
C ARG A 176 -6.45 22.05 13.85
N GLU A 177 -7.44 22.83 14.25
CA GLU A 177 -8.85 22.51 13.99
C GLU A 177 -9.13 22.31 12.48
N SER A 178 -8.56 23.16 11.61
CA SER A 178 -8.70 23.02 10.16
C SER A 178 -8.14 21.70 9.61
N GLU A 179 -7.02 21.22 10.17
CA GLU A 179 -6.38 19.96 9.82
C GLU A 179 -7.22 18.76 10.28
N ALA A 180 -7.78 18.85 11.50
CA ALA A 180 -8.70 17.84 12.02
C ALA A 180 -9.97 17.70 11.16
N ARG A 181 -10.53 18.83 10.66
CA ARG A 181 -11.67 18.82 9.72
C ARG A 181 -11.32 18.16 8.40
N ASP A 182 -10.17 18.45 7.82
CA ASP A 182 -9.71 17.83 6.56
C ASP A 182 -9.51 16.31 6.73
N LEU A 183 -8.93 15.89 7.86
CA LEU A 183 -8.78 14.47 8.19
C LEU A 183 -10.12 13.78 8.40
N LEU A 184 -11.07 14.42 9.11
CA LEU A 184 -12.42 13.90 9.29
C LEU A 184 -13.10 13.66 7.94
N GLU A 185 -12.93 14.55 6.96
CA GLU A 185 -13.50 14.38 5.61
C GLU A 185 -12.90 13.15 4.90
N ILE A 186 -11.58 12.95 4.97
CA ILE A 186 -10.94 11.77 4.40
C ILE A 186 -11.46 10.49 5.09
N ILE A 187 -11.45 10.45 6.43
CA ILE A 187 -11.84 9.27 7.21
C ILE A 187 -13.32 8.96 7.01
N HIS A 188 -14.19 9.98 7.07
CA HIS A 188 -15.63 9.83 6.85
C HIS A 188 -15.94 9.24 5.46
N SER A 189 -15.27 9.74 4.43
CA SER A 189 -15.50 9.24 3.06
C SER A 189 -15.03 7.81 2.84
N ARG A 190 -14.05 7.35 3.64
CA ARG A 190 -13.48 6.01 3.58
C ARG A 190 -14.18 5.00 4.49
N HIS A 191 -14.82 5.47 5.56
CA HIS A 191 -15.48 4.62 6.55
C HIS A 191 -16.45 3.63 5.89
N LYS A 192 -16.28 2.33 6.13
CA LYS A 192 -17.01 1.20 5.54
C LYS A 192 -16.97 1.12 3.99
N LYS A 193 -16.07 1.84 3.34
CA LYS A 193 -15.91 1.85 1.87
C LYS A 193 -14.52 1.43 1.42
N ALA A 194 -13.49 1.74 2.20
CA ALA A 194 -12.11 1.43 1.92
C ALA A 194 -11.30 1.33 3.22
N SER A 195 -10.24 0.55 3.22
CA SER A 195 -9.41 0.29 4.39
C SER A 195 -8.29 1.31 4.57
N THR A 196 -7.95 1.58 5.83
CA THR A 196 -6.83 2.45 6.18
C THR A 196 -5.92 1.76 7.21
N VAL A 197 -4.60 1.86 7.01
CA VAL A 197 -3.60 1.46 7.99
C VAL A 197 -3.09 2.70 8.70
N PHE A 198 -3.15 2.71 10.03
CA PHE A 198 -2.66 3.78 10.89
C PHE A 198 -1.42 3.33 11.64
N CYS A 199 -0.25 3.89 11.35
CA CYS A 199 0.99 3.60 12.09
C CYS A 199 1.21 4.69 13.14
N SER A 200 1.09 4.36 14.43
CA SER A 200 1.15 5.33 15.53
C SER A 200 2.09 4.89 16.65
N GLN A 201 2.68 5.87 17.31
CA GLN A 201 3.41 5.66 18.57
C GLN A 201 2.50 5.71 19.79
N PHE A 202 1.32 6.31 19.64
CA PHE A 202 0.34 6.51 20.69
C PHE A 202 -0.84 5.57 20.50
N ALA A 203 -1.33 5.00 21.59
CA ALA A 203 -2.59 4.28 21.59
C ALA A 203 -3.77 5.23 21.28
N PRO A 204 -4.92 4.71 20.81
CA PRO A 204 -6.10 5.51 20.46
C PRO A 204 -6.54 6.48 21.56
N ALA A 205 -6.41 6.13 22.83
CA ALA A 205 -6.69 7.02 23.95
C ALA A 205 -5.86 8.32 23.95
N GLY A 206 -4.63 8.26 23.42
CA GLY A 206 -3.76 9.44 23.28
C GLY A 206 -4.07 10.29 22.04
N TRP A 207 -4.80 9.76 21.08
CA TRP A 207 -5.12 10.49 19.84
C TRP A 207 -6.14 11.61 20.08
N HIS A 208 -7.07 11.42 21.02
CA HIS A 208 -8.08 12.41 21.35
C HIS A 208 -7.45 13.77 21.71
N ALA A 209 -6.45 13.77 22.61
CA ALA A 209 -5.74 14.98 23.00
C ALA A 209 -4.93 15.63 21.84
N LYS A 210 -4.48 14.82 20.87
CA LYS A 210 -3.72 15.28 19.71
C LYS A 210 -4.63 15.90 18.63
N ILE A 211 -5.85 15.43 18.49
CA ILE A 211 -6.85 15.99 17.59
C ILE A 211 -7.35 17.34 18.11
N GLY A 212 -7.46 17.49 19.43
CA GLY A 212 -7.71 18.75 20.15
C GLY A 212 -9.19 19.08 20.33
N GLU A 213 -9.97 19.28 19.28
CA GLU A 213 -11.41 19.56 19.38
C GLU A 213 -12.19 18.27 19.66
N ALA A 214 -12.92 18.24 20.78
CA ALA A 214 -13.53 17.02 21.32
C ALA A 214 -14.51 16.35 20.33
N THR A 215 -15.40 17.12 19.71
CA THR A 215 -16.41 16.59 18.78
C THR A 215 -15.78 15.99 17.53
N LEU A 216 -14.72 16.63 16.99
CA LEU A 216 -13.97 16.10 15.85
C LEU A 216 -13.20 14.85 16.26
N ALA A 217 -12.62 14.84 17.47
CA ALA A 217 -11.89 13.70 18.00
C ALA A 217 -12.80 12.49 18.13
N ASP A 218 -13.96 12.64 18.78
CA ASP A 218 -14.94 11.57 18.92
C ASP A 218 -15.41 11.05 17.56
N ALA A 219 -15.70 11.95 16.61
CA ALA A 219 -16.14 11.58 15.28
C ALA A 219 -15.09 10.80 14.47
N ILE A 220 -13.81 11.16 14.63
CA ILE A 220 -12.68 10.49 13.97
C ILE A 220 -12.43 9.12 14.62
N LEU A 221 -12.36 9.07 15.96
CA LEU A 221 -12.02 7.85 16.70
C LEU A 221 -13.09 6.78 16.57
N ASP A 222 -14.37 7.17 16.64
CA ASP A 222 -15.49 6.25 16.43
C ASP A 222 -15.37 5.48 15.10
N ARG A 223 -14.98 6.17 14.03
CA ARG A 223 -14.83 5.58 12.68
C ARG A 223 -13.58 4.75 12.49
N ILE A 224 -12.58 4.91 13.34
CA ILE A 224 -11.30 4.19 13.23
C ILE A 224 -11.29 2.98 14.15
N VAL A 225 -11.59 3.16 15.43
CA VAL A 225 -11.23 2.20 16.47
C VAL A 225 -12.10 0.93 16.39
N TYR A 226 -13.40 1.08 16.23
CA TYR A 226 -14.34 -0.05 16.31
C TYR A 226 -14.28 -1.01 15.11
N ASP A 227 -13.77 -0.57 13.96
CA ASP A 227 -13.64 -1.35 12.75
C ASP A 227 -12.16 -1.67 12.41
N SER A 228 -11.29 -1.86 13.43
CA SER A 228 -9.85 -2.03 13.23
C SER A 228 -9.29 -3.31 13.84
N TYR A 229 -8.39 -3.98 13.11
CA TYR A 229 -7.42 -4.92 13.68
C TYR A 229 -6.26 -4.14 14.28
N THR A 230 -5.76 -4.56 15.45
CA THR A 230 -4.62 -3.90 16.10
C THR A 230 -3.40 -4.81 16.14
N ILE A 231 -2.28 -4.34 15.61
CA ILE A 231 -0.96 -4.94 15.72
C ILE A 231 -0.17 -4.12 16.76
N GLU A 232 0.20 -4.73 17.87
CA GLU A 232 1.04 -4.10 18.89
C GLU A 232 2.46 -4.63 18.80
N ILE A 233 3.43 -3.72 18.73
CA ILE A 233 4.84 -4.02 18.77
C ILE A 233 5.34 -3.56 20.14
N SER A 234 5.40 -4.51 21.09
CA SER A 234 5.88 -4.23 22.44
C SER A 234 7.39 -4.49 22.48
N CYS A 235 8.18 -3.47 22.87
CA CYS A 235 9.60 -3.62 23.14
C CYS A 235 9.79 -3.35 24.64
N ASP A 236 10.50 -4.22 25.35
CA ASP A 236 10.70 -4.13 26.82
C ASP A 236 11.71 -3.02 27.25
N GLY A 237 11.89 -1.99 26.43
CA GLY A 237 12.58 -0.73 26.77
C GLY A 237 14.11 -0.72 26.67
N ASN A 238 14.77 -1.90 26.65
CA ASN A 238 16.24 -2.03 26.55
C ASN A 238 16.72 -2.57 25.20
N GLU A 239 15.86 -2.63 24.20
CA GLU A 239 16.18 -3.26 22.93
C GLU A 239 16.60 -2.25 21.88
N PRO A 240 17.58 -2.61 21.02
CA PRO A 240 17.99 -1.76 19.92
C PRO A 240 16.80 -1.57 18.96
N SER A 241 16.63 -0.36 18.46
CA SER A 241 15.66 -0.09 17.41
C SER A 241 15.97 -0.92 16.15
N MET A 242 14.97 -1.21 15.33
CA MET A 242 15.22 -1.90 14.05
C MET A 242 16.19 -1.12 13.14
N ARG A 243 16.30 0.20 13.33
CA ARG A 243 17.31 1.04 12.65
C ARG A 243 18.73 0.73 13.14
N GLU A 244 18.91 0.43 14.42
CA GLU A 244 20.20 0.02 14.99
C GLU A 244 20.56 -1.43 14.62
N VAL A 245 19.56 -2.32 14.52
CA VAL A 245 19.75 -3.72 14.12
C VAL A 245 20.21 -3.84 12.67
N TYR A 246 19.61 -3.08 11.77
CA TYR A 246 19.86 -3.14 10.32
C TYR A 246 20.66 -1.94 9.79
N GLY A 247 21.01 -0.97 10.65
CA GLY A 247 21.83 0.19 10.29
C GLY A 247 23.28 -0.16 10.06
N ILE A 248 23.98 0.69 9.33
CA ILE A 248 25.45 0.60 9.18
C ILE A 248 26.05 0.87 10.57
N LYS A 249 26.68 -0.17 11.15
CA LYS A 249 27.48 0.00 12.35
C LYS A 249 28.79 0.68 11.94
N ALA A 250 29.01 1.90 12.45
CA ALA A 250 30.28 2.60 12.30
C ALA A 250 31.41 1.89 13.04
#